data_25fbbdc633b730892d127d764622c9e9
#
_entry.id   25fbbdc633b730892d127d764622c9e9
#
_cell.length_a   1.000
_cell.length_b   1.000
_cell.length_c   1.000
_cell.angle_alpha   90.00
_cell.angle_beta   90.00
_cell.angle_gamma   90.00
#
_symmetry.space_group_name_H-M   'P 1'
#
loop_
_entity.id
_entity.type
_entity.pdbx_description
1 polymer ?
#
loop_
_entity_poly.entity_id
_entity_poly.type
_entity_poly.pdbx_seq_one_letter_code
_entity_poly.pdbx_strand_id
1 'polypeptide(L)'
;AIEGLTQAGHRALALGTGREAVGCFRKALLLSRDMVSPQLHRACAFNLGAAYVETGKPKKGLEFLLQSQPSEAKSGEHLGSLYFNAEAAHEGLEDFPKALESFDKVAGHENAAQAGGQAGTCVQMGCCYLGMREPVRAARCFLDAAQIYAAAESPEAAAVALSRASGSMLQSRRFRVAEIARVLAQCRSLCETIPDLALRGKLYNDIGLGYSQLHMFSLAAESFERALGLCSGKLERDQRRQAALLQNLGAAHNTLRSFGTALDWHRRAVALHGALGNRRAQGQCFGNLAYACSQLGNHGAAAENYLHALQAFQDSGDLQGQWQACEGLGAACFHLGDPQKAIRHYQEAL
;
A
#
# COMPACT_ATOMS: atom_id res chain seq x y z
N ALA A 1 29.72 18.72 -25.41
CA ALA A 1 28.38 18.45 -25.95
C ALA A 1 27.70 17.29 -25.16
N ILE A 2 28.36 16.12 -25.03
CA ILE A 2 27.79 14.95 -24.32
C ILE A 2 27.50 15.26 -22.84
N GLU A 3 28.44 15.87 -22.12
CA GLU A 3 28.29 16.22 -20.74
C GLU A 3 27.12 17.20 -20.50
N GLY A 4 26.99 18.23 -21.36
CA GLY A 4 25.86 19.16 -21.28
C GLY A 4 24.49 18.49 -21.51
N LEU A 5 24.41 17.52 -22.44
CA LEU A 5 23.21 16.73 -22.64
C LEU A 5 22.92 15.80 -21.48
N THR A 6 23.94 15.21 -20.87
CA THR A 6 23.79 14.35 -19.69
C THR A 6 23.26 15.17 -18.49
N GLN A 7 23.80 16.33 -18.23
CA GLN A 7 23.33 17.24 -17.17
C GLN A 7 21.90 17.75 -17.42
N ALA A 8 21.56 18.05 -18.69
CA ALA A 8 20.19 18.42 -19.06
C ALA A 8 19.21 17.29 -18.86
N GLY A 9 19.60 16.04 -19.20
CA GLY A 9 18.80 14.85 -18.97
C GLY A 9 18.51 14.60 -17.48
N HIS A 10 19.52 14.69 -16.61
CA HIS A 10 19.33 14.56 -15.17
C HIS A 10 18.44 15.65 -14.57
N ARG A 11 18.58 16.88 -15.01
CA ARG A 11 17.68 17.98 -14.61
C ARG A 11 16.23 17.71 -15.04
N ALA A 12 16.04 17.22 -16.25
CA ALA A 12 14.71 16.89 -16.78
C ALA A 12 14.05 15.74 -15.97
N LEU A 13 14.81 14.71 -15.55
CA LEU A 13 14.30 13.66 -14.63
C LEU A 13 13.88 14.27 -13.29
N ALA A 14 14.72 15.10 -12.68
CA ALA A 14 14.41 15.74 -11.40
C ALA A 14 13.16 16.65 -11.47
N LEU A 15 12.84 17.20 -12.64
CA LEU A 15 11.63 18.01 -12.90
C LEU A 15 10.41 17.18 -13.34
N GLY A 16 10.55 15.84 -13.44
CA GLY A 16 9.47 14.96 -13.87
C GLY A 16 9.17 15.00 -15.39
N THR A 17 10.03 15.65 -16.20
CA THR A 17 9.89 15.72 -17.68
C THR A 17 10.60 14.55 -18.37
N GLY A 18 10.18 13.33 -18.07
CA GLY A 18 10.85 12.10 -18.51
C GLY A 18 11.03 11.97 -20.05
N ARG A 19 10.11 12.51 -20.86
CA ARG A 19 10.25 12.49 -22.33
C ARG A 19 11.44 13.34 -22.80
N GLU A 20 11.65 14.47 -22.17
CA GLU A 20 12.77 15.37 -22.46
C GLU A 20 14.08 14.75 -22.01
N ALA A 21 14.12 14.14 -20.84
CA ALA A 21 15.27 13.40 -20.33
C ALA A 21 15.72 12.28 -21.28
N VAL A 22 14.80 11.42 -21.73
CA VAL A 22 15.06 10.38 -22.73
C VAL A 22 15.58 10.99 -24.03
N GLY A 23 15.07 12.15 -24.47
CA GLY A 23 15.55 12.87 -25.65
C GLY A 23 17.01 13.32 -25.51
N CYS A 24 17.38 13.88 -24.37
CA CYS A 24 18.74 14.32 -24.07
C CYS A 24 19.73 13.14 -24.01
N PHE A 25 19.40 12.07 -23.27
CA PHE A 25 20.28 10.90 -23.17
C PHE A 25 20.42 10.14 -24.50
N ARG A 26 19.37 10.11 -25.33
CA ARG A 26 19.45 9.51 -26.67
C ARG A 26 20.42 10.28 -27.56
N LYS A 27 20.39 11.61 -27.55
CA LYS A 27 21.35 12.45 -28.28
C LYS A 27 22.78 12.25 -27.77
N ALA A 28 22.97 12.17 -26.45
CA ALA A 28 24.27 11.88 -25.83
C ALA A 28 24.83 10.52 -26.31
N LEU A 29 23.99 9.49 -26.33
CA LEU A 29 24.36 8.15 -26.79
C LEU A 29 24.75 8.15 -28.27
N LEU A 30 24.00 8.85 -29.13
CA LEU A 30 24.35 8.98 -30.55
C LEU A 30 25.70 9.63 -30.74
N LEU A 31 25.99 10.74 -30.06
CA LEU A 31 27.27 11.43 -30.14
C LEU A 31 28.43 10.59 -29.58
N SER A 32 28.18 9.70 -28.64
CA SER A 32 29.20 8.84 -28.06
C SER A 32 29.67 7.71 -29.00
N ARG A 33 28.90 7.39 -30.07
CA ARG A 33 29.28 6.35 -31.05
C ARG A 33 30.53 6.72 -31.86
N ASP A 34 30.71 8.01 -32.13
CA ASP A 34 31.82 8.52 -32.93
C ASP A 34 33.07 8.78 -32.06
N MET A 35 32.99 8.50 -30.76
CA MET A 35 34.08 8.71 -29.79
C MET A 35 34.85 7.42 -29.54
N VAL A 36 36.18 7.50 -29.45
CA VAL A 36 37.07 6.35 -29.22
C VAL A 36 36.98 5.75 -27.80
N SER A 37 36.08 6.25 -26.94
CA SER A 37 35.95 5.80 -25.54
C SER A 37 34.77 4.85 -25.34
N PRO A 38 35.01 3.52 -25.24
CA PRO A 38 33.94 2.55 -24.91
C PRO A 38 33.30 2.80 -23.57
N GLN A 39 34.02 3.38 -22.60
CA GLN A 39 33.51 3.71 -21.28
C GLN A 39 32.44 4.82 -21.34
N LEU A 40 32.69 5.87 -22.12
CA LEU A 40 31.75 6.95 -22.33
C LEU A 40 30.46 6.46 -23.02
N HIS A 41 30.60 5.60 -24.02
CA HIS A 41 29.47 5.00 -24.71
C HIS A 41 28.60 4.17 -23.75
N ARG A 42 29.22 3.33 -22.89
CA ARG A 42 28.52 2.55 -21.86
C ARG A 42 27.80 3.46 -20.85
N ALA A 43 28.45 4.53 -20.39
CA ALA A 43 27.82 5.49 -19.49
C ALA A 43 26.58 6.17 -20.11
N CYS A 44 26.66 6.54 -21.39
CA CYS A 44 25.50 7.09 -22.11
C CYS A 44 24.38 6.06 -22.30
N ALA A 45 24.71 4.80 -22.57
CA ALA A 45 23.74 3.72 -22.68
C ALA A 45 23.06 3.46 -21.31
N PHE A 46 23.83 3.45 -20.23
CA PHE A 46 23.31 3.33 -18.86
C PHE A 46 22.29 4.43 -18.55
N ASN A 47 22.65 5.70 -18.73
CA ASN A 47 21.75 6.82 -18.45
C ASN A 47 20.45 6.76 -19.27
N LEU A 48 20.52 6.35 -20.53
CA LEU A 48 19.35 6.17 -21.38
C LEU A 48 18.48 5.00 -20.91
N GLY A 49 19.12 3.89 -20.52
CA GLY A 49 18.44 2.72 -19.98
C GLY A 49 17.68 3.04 -18.69
N ALA A 50 18.33 3.68 -17.73
CA ALA A 50 17.74 4.13 -16.48
C ALA A 50 16.54 5.07 -16.72
N ALA A 51 16.68 6.05 -17.61
CA ALA A 51 15.59 6.96 -17.95
C ALA A 51 14.39 6.26 -18.61
N TYR A 52 14.61 5.22 -19.39
CA TYR A 52 13.49 4.42 -19.94
C TYR A 52 12.77 3.61 -18.84
N VAL A 53 13.50 3.05 -17.88
CA VAL A 53 12.88 2.35 -16.73
C VAL A 53 12.02 3.32 -15.92
N GLU A 54 12.58 4.47 -15.55
CA GLU A 54 11.90 5.51 -14.77
C GLU A 54 10.65 6.08 -15.48
N THR A 55 10.67 6.12 -16.82
CA THR A 55 9.53 6.57 -17.63
C THR A 55 8.53 5.46 -17.98
N GLY A 56 8.59 4.30 -17.32
CA GLY A 56 7.63 3.19 -17.47
C GLY A 56 7.81 2.40 -18.78
N LYS A 57 9.02 2.34 -19.33
CA LYS A 57 9.35 1.55 -20.53
C LYS A 57 10.45 0.52 -20.23
N PRO A 58 10.22 -0.42 -19.31
CA PRO A 58 11.24 -1.32 -18.78
C PRO A 58 11.92 -2.18 -19.84
N LYS A 59 11.17 -2.66 -20.86
CA LYS A 59 11.73 -3.46 -21.96
C LYS A 59 12.84 -2.71 -22.71
N LYS A 60 12.58 -1.44 -23.08
CA LYS A 60 13.61 -0.61 -23.74
C LYS A 60 14.74 -0.25 -22.79
N GLY A 61 14.41 0.00 -21.52
CA GLY A 61 15.40 0.25 -20.49
C GLY A 61 16.40 -0.89 -20.39
N LEU A 62 15.91 -2.12 -20.29
CA LEU A 62 16.74 -3.32 -20.16
C LEU A 62 17.68 -3.51 -21.37
N GLU A 63 17.21 -3.26 -22.60
CA GLU A 63 18.03 -3.33 -23.81
C GLU A 63 19.28 -2.44 -23.74
N PHE A 64 19.14 -1.20 -23.24
CA PHE A 64 20.27 -0.26 -23.10
C PHE A 64 21.12 -0.56 -21.86
N LEU A 65 20.54 -1.04 -20.77
CA LEU A 65 21.28 -1.45 -19.58
C LEU A 65 22.19 -2.64 -19.89
N LEU A 66 21.73 -3.62 -20.67
CA LEU A 66 22.56 -4.74 -21.13
C LEU A 66 23.73 -4.27 -22.01
N GLN A 67 23.53 -3.25 -22.86
CA GLN A 67 24.60 -2.66 -23.67
C GLN A 67 25.63 -1.91 -22.80
N SER A 68 25.29 -1.48 -21.62
CA SER A 68 26.18 -0.76 -20.71
C SER A 68 27.09 -1.69 -19.89
N GLN A 69 26.88 -3.01 -19.91
CA GLN A 69 27.69 -3.98 -19.17
C GLN A 69 29.15 -3.97 -19.63
N PRO A 70 30.14 -3.97 -18.71
CA PRO A 70 31.54 -4.11 -19.05
C PRO A 70 31.85 -5.51 -19.58
N SER A 71 32.68 -5.61 -20.60
CA SER A 71 33.10 -6.89 -21.22
C SER A 71 34.01 -7.73 -20.33
N GLU A 72 34.63 -7.14 -19.32
CA GLU A 72 35.49 -7.81 -18.34
C GLU A 72 35.14 -7.30 -16.93
N ALA A 73 35.08 -8.23 -15.95
CA ALA A 73 34.77 -7.95 -14.56
C ALA A 73 35.93 -7.21 -13.85
N LYS A 74 36.18 -5.95 -14.22
CA LYS A 74 37.01 -5.05 -13.42
C LYS A 74 36.09 -4.28 -12.47
N SER A 75 36.33 -4.49 -11.18
CA SER A 75 35.71 -3.81 -10.04
C SER A 75 35.51 -2.31 -10.32
N GLY A 76 34.27 -1.84 -10.40
CA GLY A 76 33.97 -0.44 -10.59
C GLY A 76 32.68 -0.05 -9.90
N GLU A 77 32.70 1.13 -9.34
CA GLU A 77 31.63 1.80 -8.56
C GLU A 77 30.26 1.88 -9.26
N HIS A 78 30.15 1.51 -10.54
CA HIS A 78 28.93 1.60 -11.33
C HIS A 78 28.17 0.28 -11.51
N LEU A 79 28.73 -0.87 -11.08
CA LEU A 79 28.06 -2.17 -11.24
C LEU A 79 26.82 -2.29 -10.36
N GLY A 80 26.85 -1.79 -9.14
CA GLY A 80 25.70 -1.75 -8.23
C GLY A 80 24.51 -0.99 -8.85
N SER A 81 24.75 0.22 -9.36
CA SER A 81 23.72 1.03 -10.03
C SER A 81 23.17 0.37 -11.29
N LEU A 82 24.01 -0.35 -12.05
CA LEU A 82 23.59 -1.09 -13.24
C LEU A 82 22.63 -2.23 -12.88
N TYR A 83 23.00 -3.05 -11.87
CA TYR A 83 22.16 -4.15 -11.42
C TYR A 83 20.86 -3.64 -10.80
N PHE A 84 20.90 -2.53 -10.03
CA PHE A 84 19.72 -1.88 -9.48
C PHE A 84 18.71 -1.45 -10.57
N ASN A 85 19.19 -0.83 -11.67
CA ASN A 85 18.31 -0.42 -12.77
C ASN A 85 17.84 -1.61 -13.63
N ALA A 86 18.68 -2.65 -13.79
CA ALA A 86 18.28 -3.88 -14.49
C ALA A 86 17.18 -4.62 -13.71
N GLU A 87 17.30 -4.64 -12.41
CA GLU A 87 16.30 -5.19 -11.49
C GLU A 87 14.96 -4.45 -11.62
N ALA A 88 14.96 -3.11 -11.52
CA ALA A 88 13.76 -2.32 -11.72
C ALA A 88 13.10 -2.56 -13.08
N ALA A 89 13.91 -2.83 -14.11
CA ALA A 89 13.40 -3.22 -15.43
C ALA A 89 12.76 -4.61 -15.43
N HIS A 90 13.37 -5.59 -14.75
CA HIS A 90 12.81 -6.94 -14.60
C HIS A 90 11.54 -6.97 -13.75
N GLU A 91 11.50 -6.17 -12.66
CA GLU A 91 10.29 -5.98 -11.86
C GLU A 91 9.14 -5.41 -12.71
N GLY A 92 9.41 -4.37 -13.49
CA GLY A 92 8.44 -3.77 -14.41
C GLY A 92 8.00 -4.70 -15.56
N LEU A 93 8.72 -5.79 -15.81
CA LEU A 93 8.37 -6.87 -16.74
C LEU A 93 7.74 -8.08 -16.04
N GLU A 94 7.54 -8.02 -14.73
CA GLU A 94 7.09 -9.14 -13.89
C GLU A 94 8.02 -10.37 -13.94
N ASP A 95 9.28 -10.19 -14.38
CA ASP A 95 10.30 -11.24 -14.37
C ASP A 95 11.06 -11.26 -13.04
N PHE A 96 10.33 -11.51 -11.97
CA PHE A 96 10.81 -11.47 -10.60
C PHE A 96 12.02 -12.38 -10.31
N PRO A 97 12.15 -13.60 -10.90
CA PRO A 97 13.34 -14.42 -10.69
C PRO A 97 14.63 -13.74 -11.14
N LYS A 98 14.62 -13.08 -12.30
CA LYS A 98 15.80 -12.34 -12.80
C LYS A 98 16.04 -11.05 -12.02
N ALA A 99 15.00 -10.38 -11.54
CA ALA A 99 15.13 -9.26 -10.63
C ALA A 99 15.88 -9.69 -9.36
N LEU A 100 15.48 -10.80 -8.73
CA LEU A 100 16.16 -11.35 -7.54
C LEU A 100 17.62 -11.73 -7.80
N GLU A 101 17.92 -12.34 -8.94
CA GLU A 101 19.31 -12.65 -9.33
C GLU A 101 20.17 -11.39 -9.45
N SER A 102 19.58 -10.28 -9.93
CA SER A 102 20.25 -8.99 -9.99
C SER A 102 20.51 -8.39 -8.61
N PHE A 103 19.58 -8.55 -7.65
CA PHE A 103 19.77 -8.15 -6.26
C PHE A 103 20.89 -8.90 -5.56
N ASP A 104 20.98 -10.22 -5.73
CA ASP A 104 22.05 -11.01 -5.15
C ASP A 104 23.43 -10.50 -5.63
N LYS A 105 23.53 -10.07 -6.89
CA LYS A 105 24.74 -9.47 -7.45
C LYS A 105 25.01 -8.09 -6.84
N VAL A 106 24.00 -7.26 -6.61
CA VAL A 106 24.14 -5.95 -5.94
C VAL A 106 24.65 -6.15 -4.51
N ALA A 107 24.03 -7.03 -3.74
CA ALA A 107 24.39 -7.30 -2.36
C ALA A 107 25.85 -7.78 -2.21
N GLY A 108 26.39 -8.49 -3.22
CA GLY A 108 27.78 -8.94 -3.25
C GLY A 108 28.80 -7.82 -3.56
N HIS A 109 28.38 -6.68 -4.07
CA HIS A 109 29.23 -5.55 -4.47
C HIS A 109 29.15 -4.33 -3.54
N GLU A 110 28.15 -4.25 -2.66
CA GLU A 110 28.01 -3.15 -1.72
C GLU A 110 29.03 -3.31 -0.56
N ASN A 111 29.97 -2.37 -0.47
CA ASN A 111 30.79 -2.21 0.70
C ASN A 111 29.91 -1.84 1.90
N ALA A 112 30.22 -2.39 3.07
CA ALA A 112 29.50 -2.22 4.35
C ALA A 112 29.26 -0.74 4.79
N ALA A 113 29.74 0.23 4.05
CA ALA A 113 29.60 1.68 4.31
C ALA A 113 28.22 2.27 3.88
N GLN A 114 27.35 1.50 3.21
CA GLN A 114 26.03 1.98 2.77
C GLN A 114 24.90 1.09 3.31
N ALA A 115 24.72 1.10 4.64
CA ALA A 115 23.59 0.41 5.28
C ALA A 115 22.23 0.76 4.66
N GLY A 116 22.04 2.01 4.18
CA GLY A 116 20.83 2.44 3.48
C GLY A 116 20.60 1.72 2.15
N GLY A 117 21.66 1.43 1.38
CA GLY A 117 21.58 0.67 0.13
C GLY A 117 21.16 -0.76 0.37
N GLN A 118 21.79 -1.46 1.33
CA GLN A 118 21.47 -2.84 1.70
C GLN A 118 20.01 -2.97 2.17
N ALA A 119 19.52 -2.04 3.00
CA ALA A 119 18.13 -2.04 3.45
C ALA A 119 17.16 -1.81 2.28
N GLY A 120 17.50 -0.91 1.35
CA GLY A 120 16.73 -0.68 0.12
C GLY A 120 16.63 -1.94 -0.72
N THR A 121 17.75 -2.64 -0.92
CA THR A 121 17.80 -3.92 -1.63
C THR A 121 16.88 -4.97 -0.97
N CYS A 122 16.93 -5.11 0.36
CA CYS A 122 16.01 -6.01 1.07
C CYS A 122 14.54 -5.64 0.86
N VAL A 123 14.20 -4.34 0.84
CA VAL A 123 12.82 -3.88 0.57
C VAL A 123 12.37 -4.31 -0.82
N GLN A 124 13.20 -4.12 -1.82
CA GLN A 124 12.87 -4.47 -3.21
C GLN A 124 12.74 -5.99 -3.39
N MET A 125 13.66 -6.78 -2.83
CA MET A 125 13.53 -8.25 -2.81
C MET A 125 12.20 -8.68 -2.17
N GLY A 126 11.80 -8.02 -1.08
CA GLY A 126 10.50 -8.24 -0.45
C GLY A 126 9.33 -7.95 -1.39
N CYS A 127 9.40 -6.88 -2.18
CA CYS A 127 8.38 -6.56 -3.19
C CYS A 127 8.33 -7.63 -4.29
N CYS A 128 9.47 -8.09 -4.80
CA CYS A 128 9.54 -9.18 -5.78
C CYS A 128 8.89 -10.47 -5.25
N TYR A 129 9.21 -10.86 -4.01
CA TYR A 129 8.58 -12.03 -3.39
C TYR A 129 7.06 -11.87 -3.22
N LEU A 130 6.55 -10.67 -2.96
CA LEU A 130 5.10 -10.42 -2.96
C LEU A 130 4.51 -10.60 -4.36
N GLY A 131 5.15 -10.11 -5.41
CA GLY A 131 4.76 -10.33 -6.80
C GLY A 131 4.72 -11.82 -7.17
N MET A 132 5.67 -12.60 -6.67
CA MET A 132 5.73 -14.06 -6.81
C MET A 132 4.74 -14.81 -5.92
N ARG A 133 3.93 -14.12 -5.12
CA ARG A 133 3.01 -14.69 -4.12
C ARG A 133 3.72 -15.54 -3.05
N GLU A 134 4.92 -15.14 -2.68
CA GLU A 134 5.73 -15.75 -1.62
C GLU A 134 5.81 -14.85 -0.36
N PRO A 135 4.69 -14.61 0.36
CA PRO A 135 4.62 -13.64 1.44
C PRO A 135 5.52 -13.98 2.64
N VAL A 136 5.90 -15.24 2.83
CA VAL A 136 6.84 -15.64 3.90
C VAL A 136 8.24 -15.09 3.65
N ARG A 137 8.73 -15.21 2.41
CA ARG A 137 10.04 -14.66 2.02
C ARG A 137 10.02 -13.15 2.04
N ALA A 138 8.94 -12.55 1.52
CA ALA A 138 8.73 -11.11 1.57
C ALA A 138 8.79 -10.56 3.01
N ALA A 139 8.10 -11.20 3.95
CA ALA A 139 8.11 -10.81 5.35
C ALA A 139 9.53 -10.81 5.95
N ARG A 140 10.34 -11.82 5.65
CA ARG A 140 11.73 -11.90 6.12
C ARG A 140 12.56 -10.75 5.57
N CYS A 141 12.52 -10.50 4.27
CA CYS A 141 13.24 -9.39 3.65
C CYS A 141 12.85 -8.04 4.26
N PHE A 142 11.56 -7.79 4.50
CA PHE A 142 11.12 -6.56 5.15
C PHE A 142 11.55 -6.46 6.63
N LEU A 143 11.62 -7.57 7.37
CA LEU A 143 12.15 -7.58 8.74
C LEU A 143 13.65 -7.29 8.75
N ASP A 144 14.42 -7.87 7.84
CA ASP A 144 15.85 -7.62 7.69
C ASP A 144 16.09 -6.13 7.35
N ALA A 145 15.33 -5.57 6.40
CA ALA A 145 15.38 -4.15 6.09
C ALA A 145 15.07 -3.27 7.31
N ALA A 146 14.06 -3.64 8.09
CA ALA A 146 13.69 -2.88 9.28
C ALA A 146 14.81 -2.87 10.33
N GLN A 147 15.52 -3.99 10.51
CA GLN A 147 16.67 -4.07 11.43
C GLN A 147 17.82 -3.18 10.96
N ILE A 148 18.13 -3.19 9.66
CA ILE A 148 19.19 -2.35 9.08
C ILE A 148 18.83 -0.86 9.22
N TYR A 149 17.59 -0.46 8.91
CA TYR A 149 17.13 0.91 9.08
C TYR A 149 17.13 1.35 10.54
N ALA A 150 16.78 0.46 11.48
CA ALA A 150 16.85 0.75 12.91
C ALA A 150 18.29 0.98 13.38
N ALA A 151 19.25 0.17 12.91
CA ALA A 151 20.67 0.34 13.18
C ALA A 151 21.26 1.62 12.55
N ALA A 152 20.68 2.09 11.43
CA ALA A 152 21.03 3.32 10.75
C ALA A 152 20.29 4.57 11.31
N GLU A 153 19.61 4.44 12.44
CA GLU A 153 18.84 5.50 13.10
C GLU A 153 17.79 6.18 12.18
N SER A 154 17.20 5.39 11.28
CA SER A 154 16.14 5.82 10.35
C SER A 154 14.76 5.26 10.77
N PRO A 155 14.08 5.88 11.75
CA PRO A 155 12.83 5.35 12.31
C PRO A 155 11.68 5.32 11.30
N GLU A 156 11.64 6.27 10.37
CA GLU A 156 10.61 6.34 9.33
C GLU A 156 10.69 5.13 8.39
N ALA A 157 11.88 4.86 7.84
CA ALA A 157 12.10 3.74 6.95
C ALA A 157 11.91 2.39 7.67
N ALA A 158 12.37 2.29 8.93
CA ALA A 158 12.15 1.11 9.76
C ALA A 158 10.66 0.83 10.00
N ALA A 159 9.87 1.88 10.32
CA ALA A 159 8.44 1.73 10.54
C ALA A 159 7.70 1.31 9.25
N VAL A 160 8.06 1.85 8.10
CA VAL A 160 7.50 1.45 6.79
C VAL A 160 7.83 -0.01 6.49
N ALA A 161 9.08 -0.45 6.73
CA ALA A 161 9.48 -1.84 6.53
C ALA A 161 8.73 -2.79 7.47
N LEU A 162 8.55 -2.44 8.76
CA LEU A 162 7.74 -3.23 9.71
C LEU A 162 6.26 -3.31 9.32
N SER A 163 5.68 -2.22 8.81
CA SER A 163 4.31 -2.21 8.29
C SER A 163 4.14 -3.19 7.12
N ARG A 164 5.08 -3.18 6.15
CA ARG A 164 5.09 -4.14 5.04
C ARG A 164 5.31 -5.58 5.50
N ALA A 165 6.22 -5.78 6.47
CA ALA A 165 6.46 -7.09 7.06
C ALA A 165 5.20 -7.66 7.70
N SER A 166 4.52 -6.88 8.55
CA SER A 166 3.29 -7.33 9.21
C SER A 166 2.18 -7.68 8.21
N GLY A 167 2.00 -6.89 7.14
CA GLY A 167 1.06 -7.20 6.07
C GLY A 167 1.39 -8.52 5.35
N SER A 168 2.66 -8.76 5.05
CA SER A 168 3.13 -10.01 4.43
C SER A 168 2.96 -11.21 5.36
N MET A 169 3.22 -11.04 6.67
CA MET A 169 3.02 -12.07 7.68
C MET A 169 1.54 -12.47 7.79
N LEU A 170 0.64 -11.49 7.81
CA LEU A 170 -0.82 -11.70 7.83
C LEU A 170 -1.29 -12.45 6.59
N GLN A 171 -0.81 -12.08 5.41
CA GLN A 171 -1.16 -12.71 4.15
C GLN A 171 -0.72 -14.19 4.09
N SER A 172 0.43 -14.52 4.69
CA SER A 172 1.02 -15.86 4.62
C SER A 172 0.29 -16.90 5.48
N ARG A 173 -0.38 -16.48 6.55
CA ARG A 173 -1.01 -17.33 7.58
C ARG A 173 -0.08 -18.37 8.23
N ARG A 174 1.25 -18.21 8.10
CA ARG A 174 2.26 -19.12 8.64
C ARG A 174 2.92 -18.62 9.92
N PHE A 175 2.75 -17.35 10.26
CA PHE A 175 3.30 -16.74 11.45
C PHE A 175 2.31 -16.82 12.61
N ARG A 176 2.83 -16.93 13.84
CA ARG A 176 1.99 -16.92 15.04
C ARG A 176 1.44 -15.52 15.29
N VAL A 177 0.24 -15.45 15.83
CA VAL A 177 -0.42 -14.17 16.21
C VAL A 177 0.49 -13.30 17.07
N ALA A 178 1.19 -13.89 18.03
CA ALA A 178 2.12 -13.17 18.91
C ALA A 178 3.32 -12.56 18.19
N GLU A 179 3.81 -13.20 17.12
CA GLU A 179 4.93 -12.68 16.31
C GLU A 179 4.46 -11.45 15.51
N ILE A 180 3.30 -11.54 14.87
CA ILE A 180 2.73 -10.44 14.10
C ILE A 180 2.39 -9.26 15.03
N ALA A 181 1.76 -9.54 16.18
CA ALA A 181 1.42 -8.52 17.16
C ALA A 181 2.66 -7.78 17.70
N ARG A 182 3.79 -8.48 17.87
CA ARG A 182 5.07 -7.87 18.25
C ARG A 182 5.57 -6.90 17.17
N VAL A 183 5.53 -7.30 15.89
CA VAL A 183 5.95 -6.44 14.77
C VAL A 183 5.06 -5.20 14.68
N LEU A 184 3.73 -5.36 14.82
CA LEU A 184 2.80 -4.24 14.86
C LEU A 184 3.07 -3.28 16.05
N ALA A 185 3.38 -3.82 17.23
CA ALA A 185 3.71 -3.03 18.41
C ALA A 185 5.03 -2.25 18.22
N GLN A 186 6.05 -2.85 17.61
CA GLN A 186 7.29 -2.17 17.25
C GLN A 186 7.05 -1.05 16.25
N CYS A 187 6.28 -1.31 15.19
CA CYS A 187 5.88 -0.29 14.21
C CYS A 187 5.16 0.88 14.88
N ARG A 188 4.21 0.59 15.79
CA ARG A 188 3.47 1.59 16.55
C ARG A 188 4.38 2.47 17.43
N SER A 189 5.36 1.87 18.10
CA SER A 189 6.33 2.60 18.92
C SER A 189 7.15 3.60 18.09
N LEU A 190 7.57 3.20 16.88
CA LEU A 190 8.31 4.09 15.98
C LEU A 190 7.42 5.22 15.43
N CYS A 191 6.13 4.99 15.22
CA CYS A 191 5.22 6.02 14.71
C CYS A 191 5.20 7.29 15.56
N GLU A 192 5.43 7.19 16.87
CA GLU A 192 5.42 8.34 17.78
C GLU A 192 6.58 9.31 17.51
N THR A 193 7.68 8.84 16.95
CA THR A 193 8.87 9.63 16.65
C THR A 193 8.87 10.23 15.24
N ILE A 194 7.94 9.81 14.35
CA ILE A 194 7.87 10.24 12.95
C ILE A 194 7.25 11.64 12.86
N PRO A 195 7.97 12.67 12.33
CA PRO A 195 7.44 14.02 12.19
C PRO A 195 6.41 14.16 11.05
N ASP A 196 6.52 13.36 9.98
CA ASP A 196 5.55 13.38 8.88
C ASP A 196 4.19 12.84 9.32
N LEU A 197 3.23 13.74 9.50
CA LEU A 197 1.88 13.43 9.94
C LEU A 197 1.11 12.57 8.94
N ALA A 198 1.38 12.73 7.64
CA ALA A 198 0.70 11.97 6.59
C ALA A 198 1.16 10.51 6.58
N LEU A 199 2.48 10.29 6.69
CA LEU A 199 3.07 8.95 6.83
C LEU A 199 2.62 8.30 8.14
N ARG A 200 2.69 9.03 9.25
CA ARG A 200 2.29 8.55 10.57
C ARG A 200 0.81 8.13 10.59
N GLY A 201 -0.07 8.92 9.99
CA GLY A 201 -1.49 8.60 9.87
C GLY A 201 -1.74 7.35 9.00
N LYS A 202 -0.97 7.17 7.92
CA LYS A 202 -1.01 5.95 7.10
C LYS A 202 -0.57 4.73 7.91
N LEU A 203 0.54 4.81 8.61
CA LEU A 203 1.07 3.70 9.41
C LEU A 203 0.11 3.29 10.52
N TYR A 204 -0.50 4.25 11.23
CA TYR A 204 -1.51 3.93 12.25
C TYR A 204 -2.75 3.24 11.64
N ASN A 205 -3.18 3.64 10.44
CA ASN A 205 -4.25 2.91 9.74
C ASN A 205 -3.84 1.46 9.42
N ASP A 206 -2.64 1.25 8.87
CA ASP A 206 -2.15 -0.08 8.52
C ASP A 206 -1.99 -0.97 9.77
N ILE A 207 -1.51 -0.41 10.89
CA ILE A 207 -1.44 -1.07 12.19
C ILE A 207 -2.84 -1.46 12.68
N GLY A 208 -3.81 -0.55 12.58
CA GLY A 208 -5.21 -0.80 12.96
C GLY A 208 -5.82 -1.94 12.15
N LEU A 209 -5.60 -1.97 10.83
CA LEU A 209 -6.02 -3.06 9.96
C LEU A 209 -5.36 -4.39 10.36
N GLY A 210 -4.06 -4.35 10.67
CA GLY A 210 -3.32 -5.52 11.15
C GLY A 210 -3.90 -6.09 12.45
N TYR A 211 -4.14 -5.25 13.45
CA TYR A 211 -4.76 -5.67 14.71
C TYR A 211 -6.20 -6.18 14.51
N SER A 212 -6.97 -5.58 13.59
CA SER A 212 -8.32 -6.06 13.26
C SER A 212 -8.29 -7.48 12.69
N GLN A 213 -7.33 -7.79 11.80
CA GLN A 213 -7.15 -9.14 11.25
C GLN A 213 -6.71 -10.17 12.31
N LEU A 214 -6.02 -9.73 13.35
CA LEU A 214 -5.67 -10.55 14.52
C LEU A 214 -6.78 -10.63 15.57
N HIS A 215 -7.95 -10.05 15.31
CA HIS A 215 -9.08 -9.94 16.26
C HIS A 215 -8.75 -9.18 17.55
N MET A 216 -7.74 -8.31 17.52
CA MET A 216 -7.33 -7.44 18.65
C MET A 216 -8.01 -6.07 18.53
N PHE A 217 -9.34 -6.04 18.58
CA PHE A 217 -10.16 -4.89 18.20
C PHE A 217 -9.97 -3.64 19.07
N SER A 218 -9.60 -3.78 20.34
CA SER A 218 -9.29 -2.63 21.20
C SER A 218 -8.05 -1.88 20.71
N LEU A 219 -6.99 -2.61 20.33
CA LEU A 219 -5.77 -2.02 19.77
C LEU A 219 -5.99 -1.48 18.36
N ALA A 220 -6.89 -2.12 17.60
CA ALA A 220 -7.30 -1.64 16.29
C ALA A 220 -8.01 -0.29 16.40
N ALA A 221 -9.00 -0.17 17.27
CA ALA A 221 -9.74 1.07 17.51
C ALA A 221 -8.79 2.20 17.95
N GLU A 222 -7.92 1.96 18.93
CA GLU A 222 -6.92 2.94 19.37
C GLU A 222 -6.03 3.42 18.21
N SER A 223 -5.60 2.51 17.35
CA SER A 223 -4.76 2.85 16.20
C SER A 223 -5.52 3.69 15.16
N PHE A 224 -6.77 3.34 14.87
CA PHE A 224 -7.63 4.12 13.99
C PHE A 224 -7.95 5.51 14.54
N GLU A 225 -8.18 5.65 15.86
CA GLU A 225 -8.39 6.95 16.50
C GLU A 225 -7.16 7.85 16.37
N ARG A 226 -5.97 7.30 16.58
CA ARG A 226 -4.71 8.04 16.37
C ARG A 226 -4.56 8.47 14.91
N ALA A 227 -4.86 7.56 13.94
CA ALA A 227 -4.83 7.89 12.53
C ALA A 227 -5.84 9.00 12.18
N LEU A 228 -7.03 8.94 12.74
CA LEU A 228 -8.10 9.93 12.52
C LEU A 228 -7.71 11.32 13.06
N GLY A 229 -7.05 11.37 14.22
CA GLY A 229 -6.55 12.62 14.81
C GLY A 229 -5.49 13.33 13.96
N LEU A 230 -4.85 12.62 13.02
CA LEU A 230 -3.85 13.16 12.10
C LEU A 230 -4.43 13.57 10.74
N CYS A 231 -5.71 13.34 10.48
CA CYS A 231 -6.36 13.78 9.25
C CYS A 231 -6.71 15.28 9.31
N SER A 232 -6.22 16.06 8.35
CA SER A 232 -6.51 17.50 8.26
C SER A 232 -7.91 17.82 7.73
N GLY A 233 -8.51 16.87 6.99
CA GLY A 233 -9.84 17.01 6.37
C GLY A 233 -9.93 18.05 5.25
N LYS A 234 -8.84 18.75 4.92
CA LYS A 234 -8.83 19.86 3.95
C LYS A 234 -8.78 19.41 2.50
N LEU A 235 -8.15 18.27 2.22
CA LEU A 235 -7.99 17.72 0.87
C LEU A 235 -8.96 16.55 0.67
N GLU A 236 -9.47 16.36 -0.53
CA GLU A 236 -10.36 15.23 -0.88
C GLU A 236 -9.73 13.87 -0.53
N ARG A 237 -8.42 13.72 -0.75
CA ARG A 237 -7.67 12.51 -0.37
C ARG A 237 -7.72 12.25 1.14
N ASP A 238 -7.64 13.29 1.96
CA ASP A 238 -7.74 13.20 3.41
C ASP A 238 -9.17 12.85 3.83
N GLN A 239 -10.18 13.41 3.17
CA GLN A 239 -11.58 13.09 3.42
C GLN A 239 -11.90 11.63 3.10
N ARG A 240 -11.36 11.08 2.00
CA ARG A 240 -11.48 9.65 1.66
C ARG A 240 -10.85 8.75 2.72
N ARG A 241 -9.65 9.12 3.23
CA ARG A 241 -8.99 8.42 4.33
C ARG A 241 -9.80 8.53 5.62
N GLN A 242 -10.30 9.71 5.95
CA GLN A 242 -11.12 9.97 7.11
C GLN A 242 -12.40 9.11 7.08
N ALA A 243 -13.08 9.03 5.93
CA ALA A 243 -14.27 8.20 5.77
C ALA A 243 -13.98 6.71 6.03
N ALA A 244 -12.88 6.20 5.49
CA ALA A 244 -12.47 4.80 5.73
C ALA A 244 -12.13 4.55 7.21
N LEU A 245 -11.45 5.48 7.89
CA LEU A 245 -11.12 5.37 9.31
C LEU A 245 -12.38 5.37 10.18
N LEU A 246 -13.35 6.24 9.89
CA LEU A 246 -14.64 6.27 10.60
C LEU A 246 -15.41 4.96 10.43
N GLN A 247 -15.41 4.40 9.22
CA GLN A 247 -16.01 3.09 8.93
C GLN A 247 -15.33 1.97 9.72
N ASN A 248 -13.98 1.95 9.74
CA ASN A 248 -13.21 0.94 10.47
C ASN A 248 -13.41 1.05 12.00
N LEU A 249 -13.49 2.28 12.53
CA LEU A 249 -13.80 2.53 13.94
C LEU A 249 -15.18 2.00 14.30
N GLY A 250 -16.20 2.33 13.52
CA GLY A 250 -17.54 1.81 13.74
C GLY A 250 -17.58 0.28 13.73
N ALA A 251 -16.91 -0.36 12.76
CA ALA A 251 -16.83 -1.81 12.68
C ALA A 251 -16.10 -2.44 13.89
N ALA A 252 -14.99 -1.83 14.34
CA ALA A 252 -14.26 -2.29 15.52
C ALA A 252 -15.14 -2.20 16.78
N HIS A 253 -15.87 -1.09 16.98
CA HIS A 253 -16.79 -0.93 18.10
C HIS A 253 -18.01 -1.85 18.04
N ASN A 254 -18.53 -2.16 16.83
CA ASN A 254 -19.54 -3.21 16.68
C ASN A 254 -19.04 -4.57 17.19
N THR A 255 -17.81 -4.93 16.83
CA THR A 255 -17.20 -6.19 17.27
C THR A 255 -16.89 -6.19 18.77
N LEU A 256 -16.53 -5.05 19.36
CA LEU A 256 -16.36 -4.86 20.80
C LEU A 256 -17.69 -4.79 21.56
N ARG A 257 -18.82 -4.90 20.86
CA ARG A 257 -20.18 -4.76 21.39
C ARG A 257 -20.46 -3.39 22.02
N SER A 258 -19.68 -2.38 21.70
CA SER A 258 -19.87 -0.98 22.08
C SER A 258 -20.79 -0.27 21.07
N PHE A 259 -22.01 -0.79 20.94
CA PHE A 259 -22.93 -0.39 19.86
C PHE A 259 -23.31 1.08 19.90
N GLY A 260 -23.46 1.69 21.08
CA GLY A 260 -23.72 3.12 21.21
C GLY A 260 -22.63 3.98 20.58
N THR A 261 -21.36 3.66 20.88
CA THR A 261 -20.19 4.33 20.26
C THR A 261 -20.12 4.06 18.76
N ALA A 262 -20.42 2.83 18.33
CA ALA A 262 -20.41 2.45 16.91
C ALA A 262 -21.41 3.28 16.09
N LEU A 263 -22.59 3.61 16.65
CA LEU A 263 -23.60 4.45 15.98
C LEU A 263 -23.01 5.80 15.53
N ASP A 264 -22.27 6.48 16.40
CA ASP A 264 -21.73 7.80 16.11
C ASP A 264 -20.66 7.74 15.00
N TRP A 265 -19.77 6.73 15.07
CA TRP A 265 -18.77 6.53 14.02
C TRP A 265 -19.40 6.22 12.66
N HIS A 266 -20.39 5.32 12.65
CA HIS A 266 -21.08 4.96 11.40
C HIS A 266 -21.89 6.11 10.81
N ARG A 267 -22.59 6.93 11.61
CA ARG A 267 -23.30 8.12 11.13
C ARG A 267 -22.37 9.11 10.45
N ARG A 268 -21.21 9.37 11.07
CA ARG A 268 -20.18 10.24 10.47
C ARG A 268 -19.61 9.64 9.18
N ALA A 269 -19.38 8.33 9.14
CA ALA A 269 -18.90 7.63 7.94
C ALA A 269 -19.92 7.70 6.80
N VAL A 270 -21.21 7.47 7.08
CA VAL A 270 -22.32 7.58 6.11
C VAL A 270 -22.37 8.98 5.48
N ALA A 271 -22.30 10.03 6.31
CA ALA A 271 -22.33 11.41 5.83
C ALA A 271 -21.15 11.70 4.90
N LEU A 272 -19.95 11.29 5.29
CA LEU A 272 -18.73 11.59 4.53
C LEU A 272 -18.63 10.75 3.24
N HIS A 273 -18.99 9.47 3.26
CA HIS A 273 -19.06 8.64 2.05
C HIS A 273 -20.14 9.15 1.08
N GLY A 274 -21.28 9.65 1.62
CA GLY A 274 -22.32 10.29 0.81
C GLY A 274 -21.82 11.55 0.12
N ALA A 275 -21.13 12.45 0.83
CA ALA A 275 -20.53 13.65 0.26
C ALA A 275 -19.47 13.35 -0.82
N LEU A 276 -18.74 12.25 -0.66
CA LEU A 276 -17.73 11.77 -1.62
C LEU A 276 -18.32 10.96 -2.80
N GLY A 277 -19.62 10.73 -2.83
CA GLY A 277 -20.28 9.93 -3.87
C GLY A 277 -19.93 8.43 -3.82
N ASN A 278 -19.33 7.93 -2.74
CA ASN A 278 -18.96 6.53 -2.61
C ASN A 278 -20.16 5.70 -2.11
N ARG A 279 -21.10 5.39 -3.02
CA ARG A 279 -22.36 4.70 -2.72
C ARG A 279 -22.13 3.32 -2.08
N ARG A 280 -21.19 2.53 -2.60
CA ARG A 280 -20.91 1.20 -2.05
C ARG A 280 -20.49 1.26 -0.58
N ALA A 281 -19.49 2.10 -0.24
CA ALA A 281 -19.04 2.25 1.13
C ALA A 281 -20.12 2.89 2.03
N GLN A 282 -20.92 3.80 1.50
CA GLN A 282 -22.07 4.38 2.19
C GLN A 282 -23.08 3.28 2.56
N GLY A 283 -23.39 2.37 1.64
CA GLY A 283 -24.25 1.19 1.89
C GLY A 283 -23.71 0.29 2.99
N GLN A 284 -22.40 0.00 2.97
CA GLN A 284 -21.75 -0.77 4.03
C GLN A 284 -21.86 -0.09 5.40
N CYS A 285 -21.70 1.24 5.46
CA CYS A 285 -21.84 1.99 6.72
C CYS A 285 -23.28 1.99 7.21
N PHE A 286 -24.28 2.13 6.33
CA PHE A 286 -25.69 1.99 6.70
C PHE A 286 -26.02 0.59 7.23
N GLY A 287 -25.52 -0.47 6.58
CA GLY A 287 -25.70 -1.84 7.04
C GLY A 287 -25.12 -2.08 8.44
N ASN A 288 -23.89 -1.57 8.69
CA ASN A 288 -23.25 -1.66 9.99
C ASN A 288 -23.98 -0.81 11.08
N LEU A 289 -24.52 0.35 10.69
CA LEU A 289 -25.34 1.20 11.55
C LEU A 289 -26.65 0.48 11.90
N ALA A 290 -27.30 -0.14 10.93
CA ALA A 290 -28.52 -0.93 11.14
C ALA A 290 -28.27 -2.12 12.09
N TYR A 291 -27.14 -2.82 11.92
CA TYR A 291 -26.73 -3.88 12.83
C TYR A 291 -26.59 -3.36 14.26
N ALA A 292 -25.89 -2.24 14.49
CA ALA A 292 -25.76 -1.65 15.81
C ALA A 292 -27.13 -1.26 16.42
N CYS A 293 -28.03 -0.66 15.61
CA CYS A 293 -29.39 -0.36 16.05
C CYS A 293 -30.15 -1.63 16.47
N SER A 294 -30.05 -2.70 15.68
CA SER A 294 -30.69 -3.99 15.98
C SER A 294 -30.18 -4.58 17.29
N GLN A 295 -28.87 -4.54 17.53
CA GLN A 295 -28.25 -5.04 18.77
C GLN A 295 -28.67 -4.24 20.02
N LEU A 296 -29.05 -2.98 19.84
CA LEU A 296 -29.61 -2.11 20.87
C LEU A 296 -31.14 -2.27 21.03
N GLY A 297 -31.77 -3.19 20.28
CA GLY A 297 -33.20 -3.44 20.31
C GLY A 297 -34.04 -2.43 19.52
N ASN A 298 -33.40 -1.45 18.84
CA ASN A 298 -34.11 -0.48 18.00
C ASN A 298 -34.31 -1.02 16.59
N HIS A 299 -35.23 -1.99 16.46
CA HIS A 299 -35.49 -2.69 15.19
C HIS A 299 -36.13 -1.77 14.13
N GLY A 300 -36.86 -0.71 14.53
CA GLY A 300 -37.39 0.29 13.60
C GLY A 300 -36.28 1.06 12.91
N ALA A 301 -35.36 1.63 13.67
CA ALA A 301 -34.21 2.32 13.12
C ALA A 301 -33.28 1.35 12.33
N ALA A 302 -33.19 0.08 12.76
CA ALA A 302 -32.46 -0.92 11.99
C ALA A 302 -33.06 -1.13 10.61
N ALA A 303 -34.38 -1.30 10.51
CA ALA A 303 -35.08 -1.48 9.24
C ALA A 303 -34.87 -0.28 8.30
N GLU A 304 -35.01 0.95 8.80
CA GLU A 304 -34.77 2.17 8.02
C GLU A 304 -33.33 2.23 7.45
N ASN A 305 -32.34 1.94 8.28
CA ASN A 305 -30.94 1.94 7.84
C ASN A 305 -30.62 0.80 6.86
N TYR A 306 -31.24 -0.38 7.00
CA TYR A 306 -31.10 -1.44 5.99
C TYR A 306 -31.75 -1.06 4.66
N LEU A 307 -32.86 -0.33 4.64
CA LEU A 307 -33.44 0.21 3.41
C LEU A 307 -32.49 1.21 2.72
N HIS A 308 -31.86 2.11 3.49
CA HIS A 308 -30.84 2.99 2.95
C HIS A 308 -29.62 2.25 2.41
N ALA A 309 -29.19 1.19 3.11
CA ALA A 309 -28.12 0.31 2.64
C ALA A 309 -28.48 -0.36 1.31
N LEU A 310 -29.70 -0.92 1.22
CA LEU A 310 -30.20 -1.59 0.01
C LEU A 310 -30.20 -0.63 -1.17
N GLN A 311 -30.74 0.60 -1.00
CA GLN A 311 -30.73 1.60 -2.05
C GLN A 311 -29.30 1.97 -2.50
N ALA A 312 -28.38 2.17 -1.56
CA ALA A 312 -27.00 2.51 -1.88
C ALA A 312 -26.27 1.36 -2.60
N PHE A 313 -26.57 0.11 -2.27
CA PHE A 313 -26.03 -1.05 -2.97
C PHE A 313 -26.67 -1.25 -4.36
N GLN A 314 -27.94 -0.92 -4.53
CA GLN A 314 -28.60 -0.88 -5.86
C GLN A 314 -27.94 0.18 -6.74
N ASP A 315 -27.74 1.40 -6.22
CA ASP A 315 -27.09 2.51 -6.93
C ASP A 315 -25.65 2.17 -7.36
N SER A 316 -24.95 1.33 -6.59
CA SER A 316 -23.58 0.90 -6.87
C SER A 316 -23.46 -0.43 -7.63
N GLY A 317 -24.56 -1.14 -7.85
CA GLY A 317 -24.57 -2.45 -8.49
C GLY A 317 -23.96 -3.59 -7.63
N ASP A 318 -23.85 -3.40 -6.31
CA ASP A 318 -23.29 -4.40 -5.39
C ASP A 318 -24.34 -5.44 -4.99
N LEU A 319 -24.43 -6.53 -5.75
CA LEU A 319 -25.40 -7.60 -5.49
C LEU A 319 -25.20 -8.28 -4.13
N GLN A 320 -23.96 -8.46 -3.69
CA GLN A 320 -23.67 -9.06 -2.37
C GLN A 320 -24.16 -8.15 -1.23
N GLY A 321 -23.96 -6.85 -1.36
CA GLY A 321 -24.45 -5.86 -0.40
C GLY A 321 -25.99 -5.84 -0.37
N GLN A 322 -26.66 -5.93 -1.53
CA GLN A 322 -28.14 -6.00 -1.60
C GLN A 322 -28.67 -7.22 -0.85
N TRP A 323 -28.09 -8.40 -1.10
CA TRP A 323 -28.44 -9.60 -0.39
C TRP A 323 -28.30 -9.46 1.14
N GLN A 324 -27.17 -8.94 1.62
CA GLN A 324 -26.94 -8.71 3.06
C GLN A 324 -27.93 -7.71 3.66
N ALA A 325 -28.28 -6.66 2.93
CA ALA A 325 -29.25 -5.67 3.36
C ALA A 325 -30.67 -6.26 3.45
N CYS A 326 -31.07 -7.07 2.47
CA CYS A 326 -32.36 -7.78 2.50
C CYS A 326 -32.46 -8.79 3.64
N GLU A 327 -31.38 -9.55 3.93
CA GLU A 327 -31.32 -10.46 5.08
C GLU A 327 -31.50 -9.70 6.41
N GLY A 328 -30.75 -8.58 6.60
CA GLY A 328 -30.84 -7.74 7.77
C GLY A 328 -32.23 -7.09 7.92
N LEU A 329 -32.84 -6.65 6.82
CA LEU A 329 -34.18 -6.07 6.78
C LEU A 329 -35.25 -7.12 7.14
N GLY A 330 -35.12 -8.33 6.63
CA GLY A 330 -35.97 -9.47 7.00
C GLY A 330 -35.93 -9.76 8.50
N ALA A 331 -34.72 -9.81 9.09
CA ALA A 331 -34.55 -9.99 10.52
C ALA A 331 -35.17 -8.83 11.34
N ALA A 332 -35.00 -7.58 10.92
CA ALA A 332 -35.59 -6.43 11.59
C ALA A 332 -37.12 -6.45 11.54
N CYS A 333 -37.71 -6.78 10.38
CA CYS A 333 -39.17 -6.92 10.21
C CYS A 333 -39.74 -8.06 11.08
N PHE A 334 -39.02 -9.17 11.20
CA PHE A 334 -39.43 -10.27 12.08
C PHE A 334 -39.52 -9.82 13.54
N HIS A 335 -38.52 -9.11 14.05
CA HIS A 335 -38.53 -8.57 15.41
C HIS A 335 -39.58 -7.46 15.63
N LEU A 336 -40.00 -6.78 14.57
CA LEU A 336 -41.11 -5.82 14.63
C LEU A 336 -42.48 -6.46 14.59
N GLY A 337 -42.58 -7.81 14.50
CA GLY A 337 -43.81 -8.54 14.47
C GLY A 337 -44.52 -8.55 13.09
N ASP A 338 -43.79 -8.29 12.02
CA ASP A 338 -44.31 -8.36 10.64
C ASP A 338 -43.67 -9.53 9.86
N PRO A 339 -44.11 -10.77 10.09
CA PRO A 339 -43.54 -11.96 9.45
C PRO A 339 -43.77 -11.99 7.95
N GLN A 340 -44.82 -11.32 7.46
CA GLN A 340 -45.12 -11.27 6.02
C GLN A 340 -44.07 -10.45 5.26
N LYS A 341 -43.66 -9.30 5.80
CA LYS A 341 -42.55 -8.52 5.22
C LYS A 341 -41.23 -9.23 5.40
N ALA A 342 -40.99 -9.88 6.55
CA ALA A 342 -39.77 -10.63 6.77
C ALA A 342 -39.56 -11.73 5.69
N ILE A 343 -40.59 -12.52 5.38
CA ILE A 343 -40.55 -13.54 4.36
C ILE A 343 -40.21 -12.95 2.97
N ARG A 344 -40.84 -11.83 2.60
CA ARG A 344 -40.54 -11.18 1.30
C ARG A 344 -39.08 -10.78 1.19
N HIS A 345 -38.53 -10.13 2.22
CA HIS A 345 -37.13 -9.70 2.19
C HIS A 345 -36.13 -10.87 2.21
N TYR A 346 -36.46 -11.96 2.91
CA TYR A 346 -35.64 -13.18 2.83
C TYR A 346 -35.72 -13.85 1.45
N GLN A 347 -36.87 -13.76 0.76
CA GLN A 347 -36.99 -14.25 -0.63
C GLN A 347 -36.21 -13.39 -1.61
N GLU A 348 -36.15 -12.07 -1.38
CA GLU A 348 -35.35 -11.13 -2.19
C GLU A 348 -33.82 -11.34 -1.99
N ALA A 349 -33.43 -11.92 -0.86
CA ALA A 349 -32.04 -12.25 -0.55
C ALA A 349 -31.56 -13.58 -1.16
N LEU A 350 -32.46 -14.42 -1.69
CA LEU A 350 -32.14 -15.70 -2.36
C LEU A 350 -31.92 -15.53 -3.85
#